data_47b83b445a951cac58420821e23f5831
#
_entry.id   47b83b445a951cac58420821e23f5831
#
_cell.length_a   1.000
_cell.length_b   1.000
_cell.length_c   1.000
_cell.angle_alpha   90.00
_cell.angle_beta   90.00
_cell.angle_gamma   90.00
#
_symmetry.space_group_name_H-M   'P 1'
#
loop_
_entity.id
_entity.type
_entity.pdbx_description
1 polymer ?
#
loop_
_entity_poly.entity_id
_entity_poly.type
_entity_poly.pdbx_seq_one_letter_code
_entity_poly.pdbx_strand_id
1 'polypeptide(L)'
;MKNFYRTVDLDAYKKRLLLLLLVITAVFAILLARLIFLQIIEGADYLRLSANNCIRLQDIDPLRGLIFDRSGKCLVENRPSFDLNIIPNDAGNVDDTLYALAEITGFSHQDLQKNYQKNKRGGAYRPVLLFANVDRDVVASVMANKFDLPGVEVNLKPRRHYLYDRFAAHMIGYLGEISKNELHCERFSGYEVGCFVGKCGVERVFEPYLRGRKGGRQVEVNANGQVMRVLRTVPAEPGNNIYLTIDFDLQQKSKYTITIA
;
A
#
# COMPACT_ATOMS: atom_id res chain seq x y z
N MET A 1 -29.82 -47.92 70.31
CA MET A 1 -29.14 -47.03 69.35
C MET A 1 -28.06 -47.81 68.65
N LYS A 2 -28.32 -48.30 67.39
CA LYS A 2 -27.32 -49.00 66.56
C LYS A 2 -26.49 -47.97 65.81
N ASN A 3 -25.18 -47.93 66.13
CA ASN A 3 -24.20 -47.14 65.47
C ASN A 3 -24.01 -47.65 64.02
N PHE A 4 -24.52 -46.87 63.03
CA PHE A 4 -24.37 -47.12 61.63
C PHE A 4 -23.07 -46.44 61.16
N TYR A 5 -21.90 -46.89 61.64
CA TYR A 5 -20.62 -46.54 61.01
C TYR A 5 -20.37 -47.52 59.86
N ARG A 6 -20.75 -47.14 58.67
CA ARG A 6 -20.37 -47.82 57.45
C ARG A 6 -18.84 -47.69 57.32
N THR A 7 -18.14 -48.81 57.64
CA THR A 7 -16.68 -48.85 57.37
C THR A 7 -16.44 -48.62 55.94
N VAL A 8 -15.94 -47.42 55.65
CA VAL A 8 -15.54 -47.03 54.28
C VAL A 8 -14.32 -47.87 53.95
N ASP A 9 -14.44 -48.72 52.90
CA ASP A 9 -13.34 -49.50 52.35
C ASP A 9 -12.23 -48.59 51.79
N LEU A 10 -11.31 -48.20 52.70
CA LEU A 10 -10.20 -47.27 52.39
C LEU A 10 -9.33 -47.77 51.22
N ASP A 11 -9.22 -49.08 51.05
CA ASP A 11 -8.41 -49.71 50.02
C ASP A 11 -9.06 -49.58 48.61
N ALA A 12 -10.39 -49.66 48.56
CA ALA A 12 -11.12 -49.41 47.30
C ALA A 12 -11.02 -47.93 46.84
N TYR A 13 -11.04 -47.00 47.84
CA TYR A 13 -10.84 -45.56 47.52
C TYR A 13 -9.40 -45.28 47.10
N LYS A 14 -8.40 -45.85 47.70
CA LYS A 14 -7.00 -45.73 47.32
C LYS A 14 -6.75 -46.21 45.90
N LYS A 15 -7.32 -47.37 45.51
CA LYS A 15 -7.20 -47.88 44.13
C LYS A 15 -7.85 -46.96 43.10
N ARG A 16 -9.02 -46.37 43.39
CA ARG A 16 -9.70 -45.41 42.50
C ARG A 16 -8.92 -44.10 42.38
N LEU A 17 -8.37 -43.59 43.51
CA LEU A 17 -7.52 -42.40 43.54
C LEU A 17 -6.24 -42.61 42.73
N LEU A 18 -5.60 -43.76 42.85
CA LEU A 18 -4.40 -44.13 42.11
C LEU A 18 -4.67 -44.24 40.61
N LEU A 19 -5.82 -44.81 40.24
CA LEU A 19 -6.25 -44.88 38.83
C LEU A 19 -6.54 -43.49 38.24
N LEU A 20 -7.23 -42.62 39.00
CA LEU A 20 -7.48 -41.26 38.64
C LEU A 20 -6.16 -40.47 38.44
N LEU A 21 -5.23 -40.61 39.39
CA LEU A 21 -3.90 -39.98 39.29
C LEU A 21 -3.15 -40.46 38.05
N LEU A 22 -3.21 -41.76 37.75
CA LEU A 22 -2.55 -42.33 36.57
C LEU A 22 -3.16 -41.78 35.28
N VAL A 23 -4.50 -41.66 35.19
CA VAL A 23 -5.18 -41.06 34.03
C VAL A 23 -4.78 -39.59 33.84
N ILE A 24 -4.79 -38.80 34.93
CA ILE A 24 -4.39 -37.40 34.90
C ILE A 24 -2.93 -37.27 34.44
N THR A 25 -2.03 -38.07 34.98
CA THR A 25 -0.61 -38.06 34.60
C THR A 25 -0.41 -38.46 33.16
N ALA A 26 -1.16 -39.46 32.65
CA ALA A 26 -1.11 -39.86 31.23
C ALA A 26 -1.58 -38.74 30.30
N VAL A 27 -2.70 -38.06 30.62
CA VAL A 27 -3.18 -36.92 29.85
C VAL A 27 -2.14 -35.78 29.84
N PHE A 28 -1.56 -35.48 31.01
CA PHE A 28 -0.54 -34.46 31.14
C PHE A 28 0.73 -34.79 30.33
N ALA A 29 1.14 -36.07 30.35
CA ALA A 29 2.28 -36.53 29.53
C ALA A 29 2.02 -36.39 28.03
N ILE A 30 0.80 -36.67 27.55
CA ILE A 30 0.41 -36.47 26.14
C ILE A 30 0.45 -34.99 25.80
N LEU A 31 -0.08 -34.10 26.63
CA LEU A 31 -0.04 -32.65 26.41
C LEU A 31 1.39 -32.12 26.40
N LEU A 32 2.25 -32.58 27.31
CA LEU A 32 3.67 -32.25 27.34
C LEU A 32 4.39 -32.70 26.05
N ALA A 33 4.16 -33.94 25.64
CA ALA A 33 4.72 -34.45 24.39
C ALA A 33 4.29 -33.61 23.17
N ARG A 34 3.00 -33.22 23.13
CA ARG A 34 2.48 -32.35 22.07
C ARG A 34 3.08 -30.95 22.11
N LEU A 35 3.27 -30.41 23.33
CA LEU A 35 3.92 -29.09 23.50
C LEU A 35 5.37 -29.12 23.00
N ILE A 36 6.14 -30.15 23.36
CA ILE A 36 7.52 -30.34 22.89
C ILE A 36 7.56 -30.48 21.38
N PHE A 37 6.65 -31.24 20.80
CA PHE A 37 6.54 -31.39 19.33
C PHE A 37 6.31 -30.02 18.66
N LEU A 38 5.34 -29.24 19.14
CA LEU A 38 5.00 -27.93 18.56
C LEU A 38 6.11 -26.90 18.76
N GLN A 39 6.82 -26.91 19.89
CA GLN A 39 7.83 -25.88 20.18
C GLN A 39 9.21 -26.21 19.64
N ILE A 40 9.59 -27.50 19.64
CA ILE A 40 10.95 -27.91 19.23
C ILE A 40 10.97 -28.40 17.78
N ILE A 41 10.04 -29.23 17.37
CA ILE A 41 10.06 -29.84 16.03
C ILE A 41 9.46 -28.88 15.00
N GLU A 42 8.28 -28.33 15.26
CA GLU A 42 7.59 -27.39 14.35
C GLU A 42 7.83 -25.92 14.69
N GLY A 43 8.55 -25.61 15.77
CA GLY A 43 8.73 -24.25 16.27
C GLY A 43 9.37 -23.30 15.26
N ALA A 44 10.35 -23.78 14.50
CA ALA A 44 10.99 -22.98 13.44
C ALA A 44 10.02 -22.60 12.30
N ASP A 45 9.11 -23.51 11.94
CA ASP A 45 8.12 -23.27 10.89
C ASP A 45 7.03 -22.30 11.37
N TYR A 46 6.56 -22.45 12.61
CA TYR A 46 5.61 -21.50 13.19
C TYR A 46 6.22 -20.11 13.40
N LEU A 47 7.50 -20.03 13.78
CA LEU A 47 8.21 -18.75 13.87
C LEU A 47 8.31 -18.07 12.51
N ARG A 48 8.61 -18.83 11.46
CA ARG A 48 8.66 -18.33 10.07
C ARG A 48 7.27 -17.88 9.58
N LEU A 49 6.22 -18.63 9.85
CA LEU A 49 4.84 -18.27 9.52
C LEU A 49 4.42 -16.99 10.26
N SER A 50 4.75 -16.86 11.54
CA SER A 50 4.50 -15.66 12.33
C SER A 50 5.24 -14.45 11.77
N ALA A 51 6.54 -14.61 11.46
CA ALA A 51 7.34 -13.54 10.85
C ALA A 51 6.76 -13.11 9.48
N ASN A 52 6.37 -14.05 8.64
CA ASN A 52 5.77 -13.76 7.34
C ASN A 52 4.40 -13.05 7.45
N ASN A 53 3.64 -13.31 8.50
CA ASN A 53 2.38 -12.62 8.76
C ASN A 53 2.57 -11.20 9.29
N CYS A 54 3.65 -10.94 10.02
CA CYS A 54 3.93 -9.64 10.62
C CYS A 54 4.75 -8.72 9.72
N ILE A 55 5.43 -9.24 8.68
CA ILE A 55 6.30 -8.45 7.82
C ILE A 55 5.60 -8.17 6.49
N ARG A 56 5.51 -6.89 6.13
CA ARG A 56 4.99 -6.44 4.83
C ARG A 56 6.03 -5.63 4.07
N LEU A 57 6.04 -5.82 2.76
CA LEU A 57 6.79 -4.97 1.84
C LEU A 57 5.86 -3.84 1.38
N GLN A 58 6.30 -2.61 1.59
CA GLN A 58 5.68 -1.40 1.05
C GLN A 58 6.58 -0.87 -0.06
N ASP A 59 6.04 -0.74 -1.26
CA ASP A 59 6.75 -0.16 -2.39
C ASP A 59 6.98 1.33 -2.18
N ILE A 60 8.17 1.80 -2.55
CA ILE A 60 8.52 3.21 -2.62
C ILE A 60 8.66 3.55 -4.10
N ASP A 61 7.74 4.36 -4.60
CA ASP A 61 7.77 4.79 -6.00
C ASP A 61 8.95 5.72 -6.25
N PRO A 62 9.74 5.50 -7.33
CA PRO A 62 10.83 6.37 -7.71
C PRO A 62 10.33 7.70 -8.29
N LEU A 63 11.13 8.74 -8.15
CA LEU A 63 10.94 9.97 -8.91
C LEU A 63 11.31 9.70 -10.38
N ARG A 64 10.40 10.06 -11.28
CA ARG A 64 10.64 9.96 -12.72
C ARG A 64 11.65 10.98 -13.17
N GLY A 65 12.56 10.65 -14.10
CA GLY A 65 13.54 11.56 -14.65
C GLY A 65 12.89 12.82 -15.26
N LEU A 66 13.56 13.96 -15.16
CA LEU A 66 13.12 15.23 -15.72
C LEU A 66 13.42 15.29 -17.21
N ILE A 67 12.67 16.12 -17.95
CA ILE A 67 12.92 16.36 -19.37
C ILE A 67 13.27 17.83 -19.58
N PHE A 68 14.42 18.06 -20.20
CA PHE A 68 14.96 19.38 -20.47
C PHE A 68 15.06 19.62 -21.98
N ASP A 69 15.06 20.89 -22.37
CA ASP A 69 15.44 21.28 -23.70
C ASP A 69 16.98 21.29 -23.88
N ARG A 70 17.45 21.69 -25.07
CA ARG A 70 18.90 21.79 -25.39
C ARG A 70 19.64 22.80 -24.53
N SER A 71 18.97 23.82 -24.00
CA SER A 71 19.55 24.87 -23.17
C SER A 71 19.54 24.54 -21.67
N GLY A 72 18.93 23.41 -21.27
CA GLY A 72 18.76 23.02 -19.90
C GLY A 72 17.47 23.56 -19.24
N LYS A 73 16.55 24.12 -20.03
CA LYS A 73 15.26 24.58 -19.55
C LYS A 73 14.37 23.38 -19.27
N CYS A 74 13.83 23.30 -18.06
CA CYS A 74 12.94 22.20 -17.68
C CYS A 74 11.62 22.29 -18.45
N LEU A 75 11.24 21.20 -19.11
CA LEU A 75 9.99 21.07 -19.86
C LEU A 75 8.96 20.25 -19.08
N VAL A 76 9.44 19.22 -18.38
CA VAL A 76 8.57 18.29 -17.63
C VAL A 76 9.23 17.96 -16.30
N GLU A 77 8.48 18.17 -15.23
CA GLU A 77 8.91 17.94 -13.85
C GLU A 77 7.97 16.97 -13.11
N ASN A 78 8.34 16.65 -11.86
CA ASN A 78 7.46 15.92 -10.95
C ASN A 78 6.99 16.87 -9.87
N ARG A 79 5.67 16.95 -9.66
CA ARG A 79 5.09 17.69 -8.55
C ARG A 79 4.54 16.73 -7.50
N PRO A 80 4.69 17.06 -6.21
CA PRO A 80 4.04 16.30 -5.16
C PRO A 80 2.52 16.44 -5.30
N SER A 81 1.84 15.31 -5.27
CA SER A 81 0.39 15.22 -5.29
C SER A 81 -0.06 14.40 -4.09
N PHE A 82 -1.17 14.75 -3.51
CA PHE A 82 -1.73 14.07 -2.36
C PHE A 82 -2.92 13.21 -2.81
N ASP A 83 -2.83 11.91 -2.54
CA ASP A 83 -3.91 10.98 -2.77
C ASP A 83 -4.57 10.65 -1.43
N LEU A 84 -5.91 10.74 -1.40
CA LEU A 84 -6.72 10.43 -0.23
C LEU A 84 -7.18 8.99 -0.32
N ASN A 85 -6.77 8.18 0.65
CA ASN A 85 -7.08 6.76 0.73
C ASN A 85 -7.84 6.43 2.01
N ILE A 86 -8.55 5.30 2.01
CA ILE A 86 -9.14 4.71 3.20
C ILE A 86 -8.71 3.25 3.34
N ILE A 87 -8.34 2.84 4.55
CA ILE A 87 -8.09 1.45 4.90
C ILE A 87 -9.35 0.90 5.57
N PRO A 88 -10.11 0.00 4.93
CA PRO A 88 -11.42 -0.42 5.43
C PRO A 88 -11.37 -1.04 6.82
N ASN A 89 -10.32 -1.80 7.14
CA ASN A 89 -10.17 -2.43 8.43
C ASN A 89 -9.99 -1.42 9.58
N ASP A 90 -9.26 -0.34 9.32
CA ASP A 90 -8.93 0.66 10.33
C ASP A 90 -10.07 1.68 10.50
N ALA A 91 -10.93 1.81 9.49
CA ALA A 91 -12.11 2.67 9.50
C ALA A 91 -13.25 2.12 10.39
N GLY A 92 -13.25 0.81 10.72
CA GLY A 92 -14.35 0.17 11.43
C GLY A 92 -15.64 0.18 10.62
N ASN A 93 -16.43 1.26 10.68
CA ASN A 93 -17.56 1.50 9.78
C ASN A 93 -17.14 2.47 8.68
N VAL A 94 -16.98 1.94 7.47
CA VAL A 94 -16.52 2.73 6.31
C VAL A 94 -17.52 3.82 5.94
N ASP A 95 -18.83 3.55 6.00
CA ASP A 95 -19.84 4.51 5.60
C ASP A 95 -19.88 5.72 6.55
N ASP A 96 -19.77 5.50 7.86
CA ASP A 96 -19.70 6.60 8.84
C ASP A 96 -18.45 7.47 8.62
N THR A 97 -17.31 6.83 8.35
CA THR A 97 -16.06 7.55 8.04
C THR A 97 -16.16 8.35 6.75
N LEU A 98 -16.83 7.82 5.71
CA LEU A 98 -17.07 8.54 4.46
C LEU A 98 -18.03 9.74 4.66
N TYR A 99 -19.02 9.63 5.55
CA TYR A 99 -19.88 10.76 5.91
C TYR A 99 -19.09 11.86 6.62
N ALA A 100 -18.31 11.51 7.66
CA ALA A 100 -17.46 12.47 8.36
C ALA A 100 -16.45 13.14 7.41
N LEU A 101 -15.86 12.35 6.49
CA LEU A 101 -14.93 12.85 5.48
C LEU A 101 -15.62 13.84 4.52
N ALA A 102 -16.83 13.55 4.09
CA ALA A 102 -17.62 14.43 3.22
C ALA A 102 -17.89 15.79 3.89
N GLU A 103 -18.23 15.78 5.18
CA GLU A 103 -18.50 17.00 5.96
C GLU A 103 -17.23 17.86 6.11
N ILE A 104 -16.08 17.24 6.40
CA ILE A 104 -14.81 17.95 6.62
C ILE A 104 -14.22 18.49 5.32
N THR A 105 -14.31 17.72 4.22
CA THR A 105 -13.65 18.06 2.95
C THR A 105 -14.54 18.79 1.95
N GLY A 106 -15.86 18.78 2.17
CA GLY A 106 -16.85 19.31 1.22
C GLY A 106 -17.06 18.43 -0.02
N PHE A 107 -16.49 17.22 -0.06
CA PHE A 107 -16.73 16.28 -1.16
C PHE A 107 -18.13 15.67 -1.04
N SER A 108 -18.73 15.33 -2.20
CA SER A 108 -19.99 14.60 -2.21
C SER A 108 -19.81 13.18 -1.62
N HIS A 109 -20.64 12.84 -0.63
CA HIS A 109 -20.65 11.47 -0.07
C HIS A 109 -20.89 10.41 -1.15
N GLN A 110 -21.74 10.70 -2.15
CA GLN A 110 -22.01 9.79 -3.26
C GLN A 110 -20.76 9.51 -4.11
N ASP A 111 -19.95 10.53 -4.36
CA ASP A 111 -18.71 10.38 -5.13
C ASP A 111 -17.66 9.59 -4.33
N LEU A 112 -17.54 9.85 -3.03
CA LEU A 112 -16.68 9.09 -2.12
C LEU A 112 -17.05 7.60 -2.12
N GLN A 113 -18.34 7.30 -1.96
CA GLN A 113 -18.85 5.94 -1.94
C GLN A 113 -18.67 5.24 -3.30
N LYS A 114 -18.96 5.95 -4.40
CA LYS A 114 -18.75 5.44 -5.77
C LYS A 114 -17.27 5.11 -6.02
N ASN A 115 -16.35 6.00 -5.65
CA ASN A 115 -14.92 5.79 -5.81
C ASN A 115 -14.42 4.65 -4.91
N TYR A 116 -14.92 4.56 -3.68
CA TYR A 116 -14.63 3.44 -2.79
C TYR A 116 -15.02 2.10 -3.42
N GLN A 117 -16.25 1.95 -3.91
CA GLN A 117 -16.74 0.73 -4.54
C GLN A 117 -15.96 0.38 -5.82
N LYS A 118 -15.67 1.38 -6.65
CA LYS A 118 -14.89 1.21 -7.89
C LYS A 118 -13.47 0.75 -7.63
N ASN A 119 -12.81 1.30 -6.61
CA ASN A 119 -11.39 1.09 -6.33
C ASN A 119 -11.12 0.00 -5.30
N LYS A 120 -12.15 -0.55 -4.66
CA LYS A 120 -12.04 -1.65 -3.71
C LYS A 120 -11.56 -2.91 -4.43
N ARG A 121 -10.24 -3.17 -4.38
CA ARG A 121 -9.59 -4.33 -4.99
C ARG A 121 -8.85 -5.10 -3.91
N GLY A 122 -9.47 -6.09 -3.30
CA GLY A 122 -8.80 -7.02 -2.39
C GLY A 122 -9.16 -6.87 -0.91
N GLY A 123 -8.26 -7.29 -0.02
CA GLY A 123 -8.53 -7.44 1.42
C GLY A 123 -8.78 -6.15 2.18
N ALA A 124 -9.33 -6.29 3.38
CA ALA A 124 -9.72 -5.20 4.27
C ALA A 124 -8.55 -4.28 4.71
N TYR A 125 -7.32 -4.76 4.61
CA TYR A 125 -6.10 -4.03 5.02
C TYR A 125 -5.41 -3.27 3.87
N ARG A 126 -5.96 -3.29 2.65
CA ARG A 126 -5.39 -2.55 1.52
C ARG A 126 -5.99 -1.16 1.44
N PRO A 127 -5.15 -0.11 1.27
CA PRO A 127 -5.65 1.24 1.04
C PRO A 127 -6.49 1.30 -0.24
N VAL A 128 -7.67 1.88 -0.13
CA VAL A 128 -8.59 2.13 -1.25
C VAL A 128 -8.52 3.60 -1.59
N LEU A 129 -8.17 3.93 -2.83
CA LEU A 129 -8.10 5.31 -3.30
C LEU A 129 -9.51 5.92 -3.38
N LEU A 130 -9.76 6.99 -2.64
CA LEU A 130 -10.99 7.78 -2.69
C LEU A 130 -10.89 8.92 -3.71
N PHE A 131 -9.88 9.78 -3.54
CA PHE A 131 -9.58 10.86 -4.47
C PHE A 131 -8.09 10.97 -4.71
N ALA A 132 -7.74 11.24 -5.97
CA ALA A 132 -6.37 11.51 -6.37
C ALA A 132 -6.18 13.01 -6.59
N ASN A 133 -4.99 13.51 -6.28
CA ASN A 133 -4.61 14.91 -6.49
C ASN A 133 -5.53 15.89 -5.74
N VAL A 134 -5.70 15.68 -4.44
CA VAL A 134 -6.44 16.63 -3.59
C VAL A 134 -5.60 17.86 -3.26
N ASP A 135 -6.27 18.98 -3.09
CA ASP A 135 -5.65 20.25 -2.75
C ASP A 135 -5.07 20.24 -1.34
N ARG A 136 -4.07 21.11 -1.10
CA ARG A 136 -3.41 21.23 0.19
C ARG A 136 -4.35 21.60 1.33
N ASP A 137 -5.37 22.41 1.03
CA ASP A 137 -6.36 22.84 2.03
C ASP A 137 -7.20 21.66 2.52
N VAL A 138 -7.59 20.77 1.59
CA VAL A 138 -8.27 19.50 1.92
C VAL A 138 -7.37 18.60 2.75
N VAL A 139 -6.09 18.49 2.39
CA VAL A 139 -5.11 17.71 3.17
C VAL A 139 -4.97 18.27 4.57
N ALA A 140 -4.88 19.60 4.72
CA ALA A 140 -4.78 20.24 6.02
C ALA A 140 -6.02 19.97 6.88
N SER A 141 -7.22 20.05 6.29
CA SER A 141 -8.49 19.76 6.97
C SER A 141 -8.57 18.30 7.44
N VAL A 142 -8.17 17.34 6.59
CA VAL A 142 -8.13 15.91 6.95
C VAL A 142 -7.10 15.64 8.05
N MET A 143 -5.92 16.25 7.98
CA MET A 143 -4.89 16.06 9.00
C MET A 143 -5.25 16.68 10.34
N ALA A 144 -5.95 17.82 10.35
CA ALA A 144 -6.43 18.48 11.56
C ALA A 144 -7.49 17.62 12.29
N ASN A 145 -8.34 16.93 11.53
CA ASN A 145 -9.44 16.11 12.06
C ASN A 145 -9.12 14.60 11.99
N LYS A 146 -7.84 14.22 12.03
CA LYS A 146 -7.42 12.82 11.85
C LYS A 146 -8.00 11.86 12.90
N PHE A 147 -8.28 12.35 14.11
CA PHE A 147 -8.90 11.55 15.18
C PHE A 147 -10.34 11.15 14.88
N ASP A 148 -11.07 11.97 14.15
CA ASP A 148 -12.46 11.74 13.77
C ASP A 148 -12.58 10.95 12.45
N LEU A 149 -11.43 10.68 11.79
CA LEU A 149 -11.33 10.01 10.50
C LEU A 149 -10.49 8.71 10.60
N PRO A 150 -10.97 7.69 11.35
CA PRO A 150 -10.23 6.44 11.46
C PRO A 150 -10.06 5.79 10.09
N GLY A 151 -8.87 5.23 9.83
CA GLY A 151 -8.55 4.55 8.58
C GLY A 151 -8.33 5.45 7.37
N VAL A 152 -8.49 6.77 7.48
CA VAL A 152 -8.19 7.70 6.39
C VAL A 152 -6.71 8.03 6.38
N GLU A 153 -6.07 7.88 5.23
CA GLU A 153 -4.67 8.19 4.99
C GLU A 153 -4.49 9.14 3.81
N VAL A 154 -3.56 10.07 3.98
CA VAL A 154 -3.09 10.93 2.90
C VAL A 154 -1.72 10.45 2.45
N ASN A 155 -1.62 10.01 1.20
CA ASN A 155 -0.39 9.51 0.62
C ASN A 155 0.18 10.50 -0.38
N LEU A 156 1.45 10.86 -0.18
CA LEU A 156 2.19 11.70 -1.11
C LEU A 156 2.67 10.85 -2.28
N LYS A 157 2.24 11.22 -3.51
CA LYS A 157 2.72 10.60 -4.74
C LYS A 157 3.27 11.63 -5.72
N PRO A 158 4.43 11.36 -6.34
CA PRO A 158 4.93 12.23 -7.40
C PRO A 158 4.04 12.10 -8.64
N ARG A 159 3.52 13.22 -9.13
CA ARG A 159 2.79 13.29 -10.40
C ARG A 159 3.56 14.04 -11.43
N ARG A 160 3.44 13.58 -12.67
CA ARG A 160 4.05 14.22 -13.83
C ARG A 160 3.38 15.55 -14.11
N HIS A 161 4.16 16.60 -14.23
CA HIS A 161 3.69 17.96 -14.55
C HIS A 161 4.40 18.49 -15.78
N TYR A 162 3.61 18.87 -16.78
CA TYR A 162 4.07 19.45 -18.04
C TYR A 162 3.99 20.96 -17.90
N LEU A 163 5.15 21.65 -17.78
CA LEU A 163 5.22 23.06 -17.41
C LEU A 163 4.58 23.99 -18.43
N TYR A 164 4.51 23.57 -19.68
CA TYR A 164 4.07 24.42 -20.80
C TYR A 164 2.88 23.82 -21.57
N ASP A 165 1.97 23.18 -20.86
CA ASP A 165 0.72 22.58 -21.36
C ASP A 165 0.88 21.85 -22.72
N ARG A 166 0.44 22.50 -23.80
CA ARG A 166 0.44 21.93 -25.16
C ARG A 166 1.77 22.08 -25.92
N PHE A 167 2.80 22.63 -25.27
CA PHE A 167 4.11 22.80 -25.91
C PHE A 167 4.72 21.46 -26.30
N ALA A 168 5.03 21.29 -27.59
CA ALA A 168 5.64 20.06 -28.11
C ALA A 168 4.98 18.73 -27.63
N ALA A 169 3.68 18.77 -27.31
CA ALA A 169 2.97 17.63 -26.69
C ALA A 169 3.06 16.36 -27.54
N HIS A 170 3.07 16.47 -28.86
CA HIS A 170 3.22 15.35 -29.78
C HIS A 170 4.62 14.69 -29.72
N MET A 171 5.65 15.46 -29.38
CA MET A 171 7.02 14.94 -29.22
C MET A 171 7.29 14.46 -27.80
N ILE A 172 6.93 15.24 -26.80
CA ILE A 172 7.13 14.89 -25.39
C ILE A 172 6.26 13.67 -25.03
N GLY A 173 5.01 13.68 -25.45
CA GLY A 173 4.04 12.65 -25.09
C GLY A 173 3.37 12.89 -23.75
N TYR A 174 2.72 11.87 -23.22
CA TYR A 174 2.04 11.90 -21.92
C TYR A 174 2.07 10.54 -21.23
N LEU A 175 1.81 10.55 -19.92
CA LEU A 175 1.64 9.35 -19.11
C LEU A 175 0.18 8.93 -19.07
N GLY A 176 -0.05 7.62 -19.09
CA GLY A 176 -1.36 7.02 -18.85
C GLY A 176 -1.24 5.73 -18.09
N GLU A 177 -2.32 5.31 -17.45
CA GLU A 177 -2.38 4.02 -16.76
C GLU A 177 -2.13 2.87 -17.75
N ILE A 178 -1.33 1.89 -17.33
CA ILE A 178 -1.03 0.72 -18.14
C ILE A 178 -2.31 -0.09 -18.37
N SER A 179 -2.56 -0.44 -19.63
CA SER A 179 -3.70 -1.29 -20.00
C SER A 179 -3.38 -2.78 -19.77
N LYS A 180 -4.43 -3.60 -19.66
CA LYS A 180 -4.26 -5.05 -19.52
C LYS A 180 -3.49 -5.66 -20.69
N ASN A 181 -3.68 -5.14 -21.91
CA ASN A 181 -3.00 -5.63 -23.10
C ASN A 181 -1.49 -5.27 -23.08
N GLU A 182 -1.15 -4.10 -22.56
CA GLU A 182 0.25 -3.67 -22.44
C GLU A 182 1.01 -4.47 -21.38
N LEU A 183 0.36 -4.95 -20.33
CA LEU A 183 0.98 -5.79 -19.31
C LEU A 183 1.52 -7.12 -19.84
N HIS A 184 0.96 -7.63 -20.94
CA HIS A 184 1.45 -8.85 -21.60
C HIS A 184 2.63 -8.61 -22.53
N CYS A 185 3.03 -7.36 -22.78
CA CYS A 185 4.19 -7.04 -23.59
C CYS A 185 5.47 -7.16 -22.77
N GLU A 186 6.49 -7.82 -23.30
CA GLU A 186 7.82 -7.95 -22.66
C GLU A 186 8.42 -6.62 -22.22
N ARG A 187 8.15 -5.56 -22.97
CA ARG A 187 8.60 -4.19 -22.69
C ARG A 187 8.16 -3.69 -21.31
N PHE A 188 7.01 -4.15 -20.82
CA PHE A 188 6.43 -3.74 -19.54
C PHE A 188 6.53 -4.85 -18.49
N SER A 189 7.48 -5.76 -18.64
CA SER A 189 7.79 -6.76 -17.61
C SER A 189 8.12 -6.07 -16.28
N GLY A 190 7.49 -6.51 -15.20
CA GLY A 190 7.65 -5.93 -13.86
C GLY A 190 6.80 -4.67 -13.60
N TYR A 191 5.80 -4.39 -14.45
CA TYR A 191 4.76 -3.41 -14.15
C TYR A 191 3.53 -4.09 -13.56
N GLU A 192 2.80 -3.35 -12.76
CA GLU A 192 1.55 -3.77 -12.15
C GLU A 192 0.38 -2.93 -12.64
N VAL A 193 -0.82 -3.45 -12.49
CA VAL A 193 -2.05 -2.71 -12.79
C VAL A 193 -2.09 -1.44 -11.93
N GLY A 194 -2.36 -0.28 -12.53
CA GLY A 194 -2.37 1.01 -11.87
C GLY A 194 -1.05 1.80 -12.01
N CYS A 195 0.01 1.20 -12.57
CA CYS A 195 1.22 1.93 -12.90
C CYS A 195 0.99 2.88 -14.09
N PHE A 196 1.63 4.05 -14.04
CA PHE A 196 1.63 5.01 -15.15
C PHE A 196 2.83 4.77 -16.04
N VAL A 197 2.59 4.75 -17.36
CA VAL A 197 3.61 4.53 -18.40
C VAL A 197 3.50 5.57 -19.48
N GLY A 198 4.59 5.84 -20.19
CA GLY A 198 4.58 6.71 -21.38
C GLY A 198 3.76 6.09 -22.50
N LYS A 199 2.73 6.82 -22.95
CA LYS A 199 1.82 6.37 -24.02
C LYS A 199 2.31 6.76 -25.42
N CYS A 200 3.01 7.84 -25.56
CA CYS A 200 3.57 8.31 -26.84
C CYS A 200 4.82 9.16 -26.63
N GLY A 201 5.46 9.56 -27.72
CA GLY A 201 6.59 10.48 -27.74
C GLY A 201 7.82 10.01 -26.95
N VAL A 202 8.55 11.00 -26.44
CA VAL A 202 9.76 10.81 -25.62
C VAL A 202 9.45 9.99 -24.37
N GLU A 203 8.30 10.25 -23.71
CA GLU A 203 7.86 9.53 -22.53
C GLU A 203 7.77 8.02 -22.79
N ARG A 204 7.30 7.61 -23.99
CA ARG A 204 7.20 6.19 -24.36
C ARG A 204 8.53 5.60 -24.79
N VAL A 205 9.28 6.32 -25.60
CA VAL A 205 10.54 5.80 -26.18
C VAL A 205 11.58 5.61 -25.08
N PHE A 206 11.70 6.58 -24.18
CA PHE A 206 12.68 6.59 -23.10
C PHE A 206 12.11 6.12 -21.75
N GLU A 207 10.97 5.42 -21.75
CA GLU A 207 10.37 4.86 -20.54
C GLU A 207 11.36 4.12 -19.64
N PRO A 208 12.24 3.22 -20.15
CA PRO A 208 13.19 2.48 -19.30
C PRO A 208 14.18 3.36 -18.56
N TYR A 209 14.53 4.53 -19.15
CA TYR A 209 15.47 5.48 -18.54
C TYR A 209 14.78 6.45 -17.59
N LEU A 210 13.56 6.89 -17.94
CA LEU A 210 12.80 7.87 -17.18
C LEU A 210 12.17 7.28 -15.90
N ARG A 211 11.78 6.00 -15.91
CA ARG A 211 11.00 5.38 -14.85
C ARG A 211 11.72 5.34 -13.49
N GLY A 212 13.03 5.11 -13.47
CA GLY A 212 13.77 4.78 -12.26
C GLY A 212 13.49 3.36 -11.75
N ARG A 213 14.01 3.04 -10.56
CA ARG A 213 13.84 1.74 -9.92
C ARG A 213 13.10 1.89 -8.61
N LYS A 214 12.05 1.09 -8.42
CA LYS A 214 11.30 1.05 -7.17
C LYS A 214 12.21 0.68 -6.01
N GLY A 215 12.04 1.40 -4.92
CA GLY A 215 12.56 1.01 -3.61
C GLY A 215 11.53 0.17 -2.86
N GLY A 216 11.90 -0.24 -1.66
CA GLY A 216 11.01 -1.01 -0.80
C GLY A 216 11.26 -0.72 0.67
N ARG A 217 10.20 -0.73 1.45
CA ARG A 217 10.26 -0.64 2.90
C ARG A 217 9.68 -1.91 3.49
N GLN A 218 10.50 -2.60 4.27
CA GLN A 218 10.07 -3.75 5.03
C GLN A 218 9.57 -3.27 6.38
N VAL A 219 8.28 -3.43 6.63
CA VAL A 219 7.62 -2.98 7.84
C VAL A 219 7.04 -4.15 8.61
N GLU A 220 7.13 -4.07 9.94
CA GLU A 220 6.43 -4.96 10.83
C GLU A 220 5.06 -4.37 11.16
N VAL A 221 4.02 -5.19 10.97
CA VAL A 221 2.64 -4.81 11.23
C VAL A 221 2.04 -5.63 12.36
N ASN A 222 1.12 -5.03 13.12
CA ASN A 222 0.33 -5.75 14.12
C ASN A 222 -0.80 -6.56 13.45
N ALA A 223 -1.60 -7.27 14.27
CA ALA A 223 -2.74 -8.05 13.78
C ALA A 223 -3.78 -7.21 13.02
N ASN A 224 -3.84 -5.91 13.28
CA ASN A 224 -4.72 -4.97 12.60
C ASN A 224 -4.10 -4.35 11.33
N GLY A 225 -2.88 -4.76 10.95
CA GLY A 225 -2.20 -4.26 9.76
C GLY A 225 -1.52 -2.89 9.94
N GLN A 226 -1.54 -2.31 11.14
CA GLN A 226 -0.87 -1.04 11.44
C GLN A 226 0.63 -1.23 11.53
N VAL A 227 1.39 -0.31 10.93
CA VAL A 227 2.85 -0.35 10.96
C VAL A 227 3.36 -0.05 12.38
N MET A 228 4.02 -1.03 12.98
CA MET A 228 4.62 -0.92 14.31
C MET A 228 6.06 -0.38 14.23
N ARG A 229 6.85 -0.91 13.31
CA ARG A 229 8.21 -0.42 13.07
C ARG A 229 8.69 -0.71 11.64
N VAL A 230 9.67 0.06 11.21
CA VAL A 230 10.38 -0.16 9.95
C VAL A 230 11.61 -1.01 10.23
N LEU A 231 11.70 -2.17 9.59
CA LEU A 231 12.81 -3.11 9.75
C LEU A 231 13.97 -2.78 8.82
N ARG A 232 13.64 -2.51 7.55
CA ARG A 232 14.63 -2.19 6.51
C ARG A 232 14.01 -1.27 5.47
N THR A 233 14.80 -0.33 4.96
CA THR A 233 14.42 0.51 3.83
C THR A 233 15.48 0.40 2.74
N VAL A 234 15.07 0.11 1.54
CA VAL A 234 15.87 0.23 0.32
C VAL A 234 15.32 1.47 -0.41
N PRO A 235 16.10 2.54 -0.56
CA PRO A 235 15.62 3.75 -1.22
C PRO A 235 15.30 3.47 -2.69
N ALA A 236 14.32 4.20 -3.23
CA ALA A 236 14.05 4.19 -4.66
C ALA A 236 15.14 4.96 -5.41
N GLU A 237 15.55 4.45 -6.55
CA GLU A 237 16.49 5.13 -7.44
C GLU A 237 15.71 5.97 -8.45
N PRO A 238 15.92 7.30 -8.51
CA PRO A 238 15.23 8.16 -9.47
C PRO A 238 15.61 7.79 -10.92
N GLY A 239 14.71 8.08 -11.84
CA GLY A 239 14.98 7.94 -13.27
C GLY A 239 16.01 8.97 -13.77
N ASN A 240 16.62 8.65 -14.90
CA ASN A 240 17.60 9.52 -15.54
C ASN A 240 16.91 10.71 -16.21
N ASN A 241 17.54 11.88 -16.10
CA ASN A 241 17.09 13.08 -16.79
C ASN A 241 17.43 12.99 -18.29
N ILE A 242 16.56 13.53 -19.12
CA ILE A 242 16.73 13.56 -20.59
C ILE A 242 16.84 14.99 -21.08
N TYR A 243 17.84 15.24 -21.90
CA TYR A 243 18.03 16.49 -22.61
C TYR A 243 17.65 16.31 -24.07
N LEU A 244 16.67 17.08 -24.52
CA LEU A 244 16.21 17.05 -25.91
C LEU A 244 17.03 18.01 -26.75
N THR A 245 17.08 17.74 -28.04
CA THR A 245 17.69 18.65 -29.02
C THR A 245 16.79 19.82 -29.41
N ILE A 246 15.56 19.87 -28.87
CA ILE A 246 14.57 20.92 -29.11
C ILE A 246 15.05 22.22 -28.44
N ASP A 247 14.87 23.35 -29.12
CA ASP A 247 15.02 24.66 -28.57
C ASP A 247 13.64 25.22 -28.22
N PHE A 248 13.45 25.53 -26.93
CA PHE A 248 12.16 26.01 -26.44
C PHE A 248 11.72 27.31 -27.12
N ASP A 249 12.64 28.28 -27.24
CA ASP A 249 12.32 29.63 -27.74
C ASP A 249 12.00 29.60 -29.23
N LEU A 250 12.73 28.79 -30.01
CA LEU A 250 12.44 28.58 -31.42
C LEU A 250 11.09 27.90 -31.63
N GLN A 251 10.81 26.86 -30.87
CA GLN A 251 9.55 26.13 -30.96
C GLN A 251 8.35 26.99 -30.55
N GLN A 252 8.51 27.84 -29.55
CA GLN A 252 7.46 28.78 -29.14
C GLN A 252 7.18 29.83 -30.22
N LYS A 253 8.20 30.43 -30.83
CA LYS A 253 8.06 31.39 -31.91
C LYS A 253 7.40 30.78 -33.13
N SER A 254 7.79 29.56 -33.53
CA SER A 254 7.20 28.88 -34.71
C SER A 254 5.71 28.61 -34.53
N LYS A 255 5.26 28.29 -33.30
CA LYS A 255 3.84 28.10 -32.98
C LYS A 255 3.02 29.38 -33.23
N TYR A 256 3.53 30.54 -32.80
CA TYR A 256 2.84 31.81 -32.99
C TYR A 256 2.76 32.18 -34.49
N THR A 257 3.81 31.91 -35.26
CA THR A 257 3.84 32.24 -36.70
C THR A 257 2.81 31.40 -37.49
N ILE A 258 2.63 30.13 -37.16
CA ILE A 258 1.67 29.24 -37.84
C ILE A 258 0.22 29.59 -37.48
N THR A 259 -0.04 30.15 -36.29
CA THR A 259 -1.40 30.51 -35.85
C THR A 259 -1.89 31.81 -36.50
N ILE A 260 -1.01 32.63 -37.04
CA ILE A 260 -1.32 33.95 -37.69
C ILE A 260 -1.45 33.81 -39.22
N ALA A 261 -1.00 32.70 -39.80
CA ALA A 261 -1.15 32.38 -41.24
C ALA A 261 -2.39 31.50 -41.46
#